data_214148727c1eaa3a2346c15a01df40e8
#
_entry.id   214148727c1eaa3a2346c15a01df40e8
#
_cell.length_a   1.000
_cell.length_b   1.000
_cell.length_c   1.000
_cell.angle_alpha   90.00
_cell.angle_beta   90.00
_cell.angle_gamma   90.00
#
_symmetry.space_group_name_H-M   'P 1'
#
loop_
_entity.id
_entity.type
_entity.pdbx_description
1 polymer ?
#
loop_
_entity_poly.entity_id
_entity_poly.type
_entity_poly.pdbx_seq_one_letter_code
_entity_poly.pdbx_strand_id
1 'polypeptide(L)'
;MLRAGRTQKLTVSRVSDYGLYLTDEEQNEVLLPNRYISLTDKPGDEKEVFVYHDSEDRLVATTETPLLRAGEAGYLRVVDKTVHGAFLDWGLHGKDLFLPNRNQQGGILAGRSYIVYLYEDSITGRCVATTKLKGFINNDLVTVEPRQEVDLLVASESPIGYRVIVNNRHWGMLYLSLIHI
;
A
#
# COMPACT_ATOMS: atom_id res chain seq x y z
N MET A 1 -16.62 -0.35 8.46
CA MET A 1 -15.53 -1.07 9.17
C MET A 1 -14.18 -0.48 8.78
N LEU A 2 -13.40 0.02 9.76
CA LEU A 2 -12.05 0.54 9.55
C LEU A 2 -11.10 -0.57 9.08
N ARG A 3 -10.34 -0.30 8.00
CA ARG A 3 -9.39 -1.28 7.42
C ARG A 3 -8.03 -0.63 7.21
N ALA A 4 -6.99 -1.27 7.71
CA ALA A 4 -5.63 -0.84 7.48
C ALA A 4 -5.22 -0.98 6.00
N GLY A 5 -4.31 -0.11 5.56
CA GLY A 5 -3.78 -0.14 4.19
C GLY A 5 -4.71 0.47 3.13
N ARG A 6 -5.77 1.15 3.53
CA ARG A 6 -6.76 1.72 2.62
C ARG A 6 -7.01 3.19 2.88
N THR A 7 -7.28 3.94 1.81
CA THR A 7 -7.83 5.29 1.89
C THR A 7 -9.33 5.18 2.10
N GLN A 8 -9.85 5.90 3.10
CA GLN A 8 -11.24 5.84 3.53
C GLN A 8 -11.77 7.24 3.83
N LYS A 9 -13.04 7.48 3.57
CA LYS A 9 -13.77 8.66 4.02
C LYS A 9 -14.32 8.42 5.40
N LEU A 10 -13.94 9.27 6.35
CA LEU A 10 -14.34 9.16 7.74
C LEU A 10 -14.85 10.52 8.24
N THR A 11 -15.73 10.49 9.23
CA THR A 11 -16.34 11.69 9.82
C THR A 11 -15.61 12.08 11.09
N VAL A 12 -15.32 13.35 11.28
CA VAL A 12 -14.77 13.89 12.53
C VAL A 12 -15.80 13.75 13.63
N SER A 13 -15.53 12.92 14.64
CA SER A 13 -16.43 12.72 15.79
C SER A 13 -16.15 13.71 16.91
N ARG A 14 -14.89 13.91 17.25
CA ARG A 14 -14.48 14.80 18.34
C ARG A 14 -13.04 15.29 18.20
N VAL A 15 -12.76 16.40 18.86
CA VAL A 15 -11.42 16.99 19.01
C VAL A 15 -10.81 16.55 20.31
N SER A 16 -9.49 16.29 20.32
CA SER A 16 -8.71 15.99 21.53
C SER A 16 -7.36 16.70 21.51
N ASP A 17 -6.62 16.65 22.61
CA ASP A 17 -5.26 17.21 22.71
C ASP A 17 -4.26 16.52 21.76
N TYR A 18 -4.54 15.28 21.35
CA TYR A 18 -3.67 14.48 20.48
C TYR A 18 -4.00 14.59 18.98
N GLY A 19 -5.22 15.04 18.67
CA GLY A 19 -5.71 15.11 17.31
C GLY A 19 -7.22 15.03 17.19
N LEU A 20 -7.71 14.72 15.99
CA LEU A 20 -9.12 14.45 15.72
C LEU A 20 -9.37 12.95 15.80
N TYR A 21 -10.45 12.57 16.45
CA TYR A 21 -11.01 11.24 16.32
C TYR A 21 -11.97 11.21 15.14
N LEU A 22 -11.73 10.27 14.23
CA LEU A 22 -12.56 10.04 13.04
C LEU A 22 -13.31 8.73 13.21
N THR A 23 -14.55 8.67 12.74
CA THR A 23 -15.39 7.47 12.81
C THR A 23 -15.83 7.02 11.43
N ASP A 24 -15.98 5.71 11.28
CA ASP A 24 -16.71 5.10 10.18
C ASP A 24 -18.24 5.03 10.48
N GLU A 25 -19.02 4.47 9.56
CA GLU A 25 -20.46 4.28 9.71
C GLU A 25 -20.85 3.37 10.89
N GLU A 26 -19.97 2.47 11.31
CA GLU A 26 -20.14 1.54 12.43
C GLU A 26 -19.66 2.11 13.77
N GLN A 27 -19.30 3.41 13.81
CA GLN A 27 -18.78 4.11 14.99
C GLN A 27 -17.42 3.58 15.50
N ASN A 28 -16.62 2.92 14.65
CA ASN A 28 -15.25 2.60 14.99
C ASN A 28 -14.40 3.86 14.90
N GLU A 29 -13.62 4.16 15.94
CA GLU A 29 -12.80 5.37 16.03
C GLU A 29 -11.34 5.12 15.61
N VAL A 30 -10.76 6.11 14.93
CA VAL A 30 -9.33 6.19 14.64
C VAL A 30 -8.81 7.61 14.87
N LEU A 31 -7.59 7.73 15.40
CA LEU A 31 -6.95 9.02 15.65
C LEU A 31 -6.26 9.54 14.39
N LEU A 32 -6.57 10.78 14.02
CA LEU A 32 -5.81 11.60 13.08
C LEU A 32 -4.94 12.57 13.90
N PRO A 33 -3.60 12.40 13.95
CA PRO A 33 -2.72 13.22 14.78
C PRO A 33 -2.74 14.71 14.42
N ASN A 34 -2.42 15.57 15.40
CA ASN A 34 -2.43 17.03 15.29
C ASN A 34 -1.69 17.59 14.06
N ARG A 35 -0.60 16.95 13.64
CA ARG A 35 0.18 17.42 12.47
C ARG A 35 -0.59 17.37 11.14
N TYR A 36 -1.71 16.67 11.08
CA TYR A 36 -2.54 16.51 9.88
C TYR A 36 -3.86 17.29 9.92
N ILE A 37 -4.05 18.11 10.96
CA ILE A 37 -5.29 18.84 11.20
C ILE A 37 -5.18 20.26 10.66
N SER A 38 -6.27 20.75 10.08
CA SER A 38 -6.45 22.16 9.76
C SER A 38 -7.19 22.88 10.89
N LEU A 39 -6.92 24.18 11.05
CA LEU A 39 -7.63 25.04 12.02
C LEU A 39 -9.13 25.15 11.74
N THR A 40 -9.57 24.79 10.53
CA THR A 40 -10.98 24.83 10.11
C THR A 40 -11.74 23.55 10.41
N ASP A 41 -11.03 22.49 10.80
CA ASP A 41 -11.61 21.16 11.03
C ASP A 41 -12.50 21.16 12.28
N LYS A 42 -13.71 20.62 12.13
CA LYS A 42 -14.70 20.56 13.21
C LYS A 42 -15.46 19.24 13.19
N PRO A 43 -16.06 18.85 14.32
CA PRO A 43 -16.95 17.69 14.37
C PRO A 43 -18.04 17.75 13.30
N GLY A 44 -18.27 16.63 12.62
CA GLY A 44 -19.20 16.49 11.50
C GLY A 44 -18.57 16.65 10.11
N ASP A 45 -17.34 17.15 10.02
CA ASP A 45 -16.65 17.23 8.72
C ASP A 45 -16.22 15.83 8.25
N GLU A 46 -16.28 15.61 6.93
CA GLU A 46 -15.72 14.40 6.30
C GLU A 46 -14.26 14.61 5.89
N LYS A 47 -13.43 13.61 6.14
CA LYS A 47 -12.02 13.59 5.73
C LYS A 47 -11.70 12.30 5.00
N GLU A 48 -10.98 12.44 3.89
CA GLU A 48 -10.36 11.31 3.21
C GLU A 48 -8.97 11.09 3.81
N VAL A 49 -8.78 9.92 4.45
CA VAL A 49 -7.56 9.57 5.18
C VAL A 49 -7.11 8.17 4.84
N PHE A 50 -5.80 7.96 4.89
CA PHE A 50 -5.21 6.63 4.84
C PHE A 50 -5.09 6.08 6.26
N VAL A 51 -5.53 4.83 6.47
CA VAL A 51 -5.52 4.17 7.78
C VAL A 51 -4.46 3.09 7.82
N TYR A 52 -3.64 3.06 8.86
CA TYR A 52 -2.56 2.09 9.02
C TYR A 52 -2.23 1.84 10.49
N HIS A 53 -1.40 0.82 10.78
CA HIS A 53 -0.89 0.60 12.13
C HIS A 53 0.43 1.34 12.33
N ASP A 54 0.53 2.13 13.39
CA ASP A 54 1.76 2.82 13.80
C ASP A 54 2.82 1.85 14.36
N SER A 55 3.94 2.39 14.84
CA SER A 55 5.04 1.58 15.40
C SER A 55 4.69 0.89 16.73
N GLU A 56 3.64 1.36 17.41
CA GLU A 56 3.11 0.78 18.66
C GLU A 56 1.90 -0.12 18.39
N ASP A 57 1.64 -0.46 17.11
CA ASP A 57 0.56 -1.33 16.69
C ASP A 57 -0.86 -0.76 16.91
N ARG A 58 -0.98 0.55 17.00
CA ARG A 58 -2.27 1.24 17.09
C ARG A 58 -2.74 1.63 15.70
N LEU A 59 -4.03 1.47 15.46
CA LEU A 59 -4.65 1.96 14.23
C LEU A 59 -4.69 3.49 14.27
N VAL A 60 -4.12 4.13 13.24
CA VAL A 60 -4.02 5.59 13.11
C VAL A 60 -4.35 6.03 11.68
N ALA A 61 -4.77 7.28 11.55
CA ALA A 61 -5.06 7.90 10.26
C ALA A 61 -3.99 8.94 9.88
N THR A 62 -3.81 9.14 8.59
CA THR A 62 -2.97 10.21 8.03
C THR A 62 -3.61 10.78 6.77
N THR A 63 -3.32 12.05 6.48
CA THR A 63 -3.65 12.70 5.21
C THR A 63 -2.55 12.52 4.16
N GLU A 64 -1.43 11.90 4.54
CA GLU A 64 -0.36 11.57 3.59
C GLU A 64 -0.81 10.49 2.61
N THR A 65 -0.26 10.55 1.40
CA THR A 65 -0.50 9.54 0.38
C THR A 65 0.62 8.50 0.42
N PRO A 66 0.34 7.24 0.77
CA PRO A 66 1.35 6.19 0.74
C PRO A 66 1.76 5.87 -0.69
N LEU A 67 2.96 5.31 -0.87
CA LEU A 67 3.43 4.83 -2.16
C LEU A 67 2.66 3.60 -2.66
N LEU A 68 2.16 2.77 -1.74
CA LEU A 68 1.30 1.62 -2.05
C LEU A 68 0.17 1.49 -1.02
N ARG A 69 -0.97 1.00 -1.48
CA ARG A 69 -2.11 0.58 -0.67
C ARG A 69 -2.24 -0.94 -0.65
N ALA A 70 -3.05 -1.47 0.25
CA ALA A 70 -3.36 -2.90 0.27
C ALA A 70 -4.04 -3.33 -1.04
N GLY A 71 -3.49 -4.36 -1.67
CA GLY A 71 -3.93 -4.85 -2.98
C GLY A 71 -3.13 -4.31 -4.17
N GLU A 72 -2.09 -3.50 -3.92
CA GLU A 72 -1.26 -2.90 -4.97
C GLU A 72 0.14 -3.51 -5.03
N ALA A 73 0.70 -3.55 -6.23
CA ALA A 73 2.08 -3.88 -6.50
C ALA A 73 2.86 -2.65 -6.95
N GLY A 74 4.12 -2.55 -6.53
CA GLY A 74 4.97 -1.45 -6.96
C GLY A 74 6.42 -1.62 -6.53
N TYR A 75 7.28 -0.72 -7.02
CA TYR A 75 8.67 -0.65 -6.59
C TYR A 75 8.80 0.14 -5.31
N LEU A 76 9.31 -0.50 -4.26
CA LEU A 76 9.68 0.18 -3.02
C LEU A 76 11.16 -0.04 -2.71
N ARG A 77 11.78 1.01 -2.17
CA ARG A 77 13.18 0.99 -1.76
C ARG A 77 13.31 0.40 -0.36
N VAL A 78 14.27 -0.49 -0.17
CA VAL A 78 14.65 -1.01 1.14
C VAL A 78 15.46 0.06 1.88
N VAL A 79 14.94 0.57 2.98
CA VAL A 79 15.59 1.60 3.82
C VAL A 79 16.42 0.99 4.94
N ASP A 80 15.97 -0.16 5.49
CA ASP A 80 16.68 -0.86 6.56
C ASP A 80 16.45 -2.37 6.49
N LYS A 81 17.31 -3.13 7.15
CA LYS A 81 17.24 -4.59 7.24
C LYS A 81 17.62 -5.06 8.64
N THR A 82 16.79 -5.93 9.18
CA THR A 82 16.97 -6.55 10.49
C THR A 82 16.98 -8.07 10.38
N VAL A 83 17.20 -8.76 11.49
CA VAL A 83 17.13 -10.24 11.57
C VAL A 83 15.72 -10.78 11.28
N HIS A 84 14.68 -9.97 11.41
CA HIS A 84 13.27 -10.37 11.20
C HIS A 84 12.75 -10.08 9.80
N GLY A 85 13.40 -9.17 9.09
CA GLY A 85 12.95 -8.76 7.75
C GLY A 85 13.56 -7.44 7.32
N ALA A 86 13.02 -6.88 6.25
CA ALA A 86 13.41 -5.59 5.71
C ALA A 86 12.30 -4.55 5.93
N PHE A 87 12.68 -3.29 5.96
CA PHE A 87 11.78 -2.14 6.00
C PHE A 87 11.88 -1.39 4.68
N LEU A 88 10.74 -1.06 4.11
CA LEU A 88 10.59 -0.41 2.82
C LEU A 88 10.05 1.00 3.01
N ASP A 89 10.59 1.94 2.25
CA ASP A 89 10.02 3.29 2.18
C ASP A 89 8.56 3.21 1.72
N TRP A 90 7.64 3.56 2.60
CA TRP A 90 6.20 3.54 2.31
C TRP A 90 5.67 4.91 1.89
N GLY A 91 6.52 5.95 2.00
CA GLY A 91 6.14 7.34 1.75
C GLY A 91 5.33 7.97 2.89
N LEU A 92 5.26 7.33 4.06
CA LEU A 92 4.59 7.84 5.25
C LEU A 92 5.63 8.36 6.26
N HIS A 93 5.34 9.47 6.90
CA HIS A 93 6.23 10.02 7.92
C HIS A 93 6.32 9.10 9.14
N GLY A 94 7.54 8.65 9.44
CA GLY A 94 7.84 7.84 10.63
C GLY A 94 7.30 6.41 10.57
N LYS A 95 6.91 5.91 9.39
CA LYS A 95 6.46 4.54 9.20
C LYS A 95 6.93 3.94 7.89
N ASP A 96 7.71 2.88 8.00
CA ASP A 96 8.12 2.03 6.89
C ASP A 96 7.25 0.78 6.78
N LEU A 97 7.14 0.25 5.57
CA LEU A 97 6.41 -0.98 5.30
C LEU A 97 7.29 -2.19 5.60
N PHE A 98 6.80 -3.11 6.43
CA PHE A 98 7.56 -4.29 6.80
C PHE A 98 7.46 -5.40 5.75
N LEU A 99 8.62 -5.96 5.37
CA LEU A 99 8.78 -7.13 4.50
C LEU A 99 9.40 -8.28 5.31
N PRO A 100 8.60 -9.16 5.93
CA PRO A 100 9.09 -10.28 6.72
C PRO A 100 10.02 -11.20 5.92
N ASN A 101 11.00 -11.84 6.57
CA ASN A 101 11.88 -12.80 5.92
C ASN A 101 11.13 -13.91 5.17
N ARG A 102 10.03 -14.42 5.76
CA ARG A 102 9.16 -15.45 5.15
C ARG A 102 8.52 -15.00 3.82
N ASN A 103 8.38 -13.69 3.61
CA ASN A 103 7.77 -13.09 2.43
C ASN A 103 8.79 -12.68 1.36
N GLN A 104 10.08 -12.89 1.61
CA GLN A 104 11.15 -12.54 0.68
C GLN A 104 11.42 -13.70 -0.29
N GLN A 105 11.58 -13.35 -1.56
CA GLN A 105 12.09 -14.25 -2.59
C GLN A 105 13.49 -13.78 -2.99
N GLY A 106 14.50 -14.60 -2.68
CA GLY A 106 15.90 -14.24 -2.90
C GLY A 106 16.46 -13.29 -1.84
N GLY A 107 17.68 -12.84 -2.06
CA GLY A 107 18.38 -11.93 -1.15
C GLY A 107 17.90 -10.50 -1.31
N ILE A 108 17.48 -9.89 -0.21
CA ILE A 108 17.09 -8.48 -0.15
C ILE A 108 18.25 -7.65 0.39
N LEU A 109 18.60 -6.56 -0.28
CA LEU A 109 19.71 -5.67 0.07
C LEU A 109 19.17 -4.27 0.38
N ALA A 110 19.67 -3.67 1.47
CA ALA A 110 19.39 -2.29 1.81
C ALA A 110 19.84 -1.33 0.68
N GLY A 111 19.10 -0.27 0.46
CA GLY A 111 19.35 0.72 -0.58
C GLY A 111 18.86 0.35 -1.99
N ARG A 112 18.46 -0.90 -2.22
CA ARG A 112 17.88 -1.35 -3.50
C ARG A 112 16.35 -1.31 -3.48
N SER A 113 15.76 -1.21 -4.66
CA SER A 113 14.31 -1.26 -4.86
C SER A 113 13.88 -2.61 -5.42
N TYR A 114 12.74 -3.10 -4.96
CA TYR A 114 12.17 -4.38 -5.37
C TYR A 114 10.68 -4.20 -5.67
N ILE A 115 10.15 -4.99 -6.61
CA ILE A 115 8.70 -5.11 -6.77
C ILE A 115 8.16 -5.89 -5.57
N VAL A 116 7.22 -5.28 -4.90
CA VAL A 116 6.49 -5.86 -3.78
C VAL A 116 5.00 -5.75 -4.00
N TYR A 117 4.25 -6.64 -3.38
CA TYR A 117 2.81 -6.57 -3.25
C TYR A 117 2.48 -6.29 -1.79
N LEU A 118 1.61 -5.32 -1.53
CA LEU A 118 1.15 -4.98 -0.19
C LEU A 118 -0.18 -5.67 0.08
N TYR A 119 -0.28 -6.36 1.20
CA TYR A 119 -1.52 -7.00 1.63
C TYR A 119 -1.72 -6.86 3.14
N GLU A 120 -2.96 -6.99 3.56
CA GLU A 120 -3.35 -7.06 4.96
C GLU A 120 -3.21 -8.53 5.42
N ASP A 121 -2.34 -8.78 6.41
CA ASP A 121 -2.17 -10.12 7.00
C ASP A 121 -3.45 -10.50 7.74
N SER A 122 -4.08 -11.62 7.34
CA SER A 122 -5.39 -12.05 7.83
C SER A 122 -5.41 -12.42 9.32
N ILE A 123 -4.25 -12.67 9.92
CA ILE A 123 -4.13 -13.05 11.33
C ILE A 123 -3.94 -11.80 12.19
N THR A 124 -3.09 -10.88 11.76
CA THR A 124 -2.71 -9.71 12.56
C THR A 124 -3.43 -8.43 12.16
N GLY A 125 -4.08 -8.39 10.99
CA GLY A 125 -4.69 -7.18 10.42
C GLY A 125 -3.68 -6.13 9.95
N ARG A 126 -2.37 -6.42 10.04
CA ARG A 126 -1.32 -5.47 9.67
C ARG A 126 -1.02 -5.51 8.19
N CYS A 127 -0.65 -4.36 7.65
CA CYS A 127 -0.10 -4.26 6.30
C CYS A 127 1.32 -4.79 6.26
N VAL A 128 1.57 -5.74 5.38
CA VAL A 128 2.90 -6.31 5.13
C VAL A 128 3.17 -6.41 3.63
N ALA A 129 4.45 -6.36 3.27
CA ALA A 129 4.89 -6.55 1.90
C ALA A 129 5.30 -8.00 1.63
N THR A 130 5.27 -8.38 0.35
CA THR A 130 5.87 -9.63 -0.14
C THR A 130 6.51 -9.42 -1.50
N THR A 131 7.67 -10.03 -1.74
CA THR A 131 8.26 -10.18 -3.08
C THR A 131 7.83 -11.48 -3.76
N LYS A 132 7.12 -12.36 -3.05
CA LYS A 132 6.54 -13.62 -3.58
C LYS A 132 5.23 -13.34 -4.29
N LEU A 133 5.30 -12.77 -5.49
CA LEU A 133 4.14 -12.24 -6.22
C LEU A 133 3.16 -13.32 -6.71
N LYS A 134 3.61 -14.58 -6.89
CA LYS A 134 2.82 -15.67 -7.48
C LYS A 134 1.49 -15.93 -6.75
N GLY A 135 1.43 -15.67 -5.45
CA GLY A 135 0.20 -15.85 -4.65
C GLY A 135 -0.85 -14.75 -4.86
N PHE A 136 -0.45 -13.62 -5.44
CA PHE A 136 -1.30 -12.43 -5.58
C PHE A 136 -1.49 -12.03 -7.04
N ILE A 137 -0.45 -12.18 -7.86
CA ILE A 137 -0.46 -11.83 -9.29
C ILE A 137 -0.48 -13.14 -10.09
N ASN A 138 -1.60 -13.43 -10.74
CA ASN A 138 -1.78 -14.63 -11.55
C ASN A 138 -2.78 -14.39 -12.69
N ASN A 139 -2.91 -15.35 -13.58
CA ASN A 139 -3.82 -15.32 -14.73
C ASN A 139 -4.90 -16.43 -14.67
N ASP A 140 -5.17 -16.95 -13.47
CA ASP A 140 -6.14 -18.03 -13.28
C ASP A 140 -7.57 -17.58 -13.64
N LEU A 141 -7.88 -16.30 -13.33
CA LEU A 141 -9.13 -15.66 -13.73
C LEU A 141 -8.82 -14.26 -14.27
N VAL A 142 -8.74 -14.15 -15.60
CA VAL A 142 -8.49 -12.87 -16.27
C VAL A 142 -9.76 -12.04 -16.26
N THR A 143 -9.63 -10.80 -15.74
CA THR A 143 -10.76 -9.85 -15.57
C THR A 143 -10.67 -8.66 -16.53
N VAL A 144 -9.68 -8.63 -17.42
CA VAL A 144 -9.48 -7.57 -18.42
C VAL A 144 -10.01 -7.99 -19.76
N GLU A 145 -10.60 -7.04 -20.50
CA GLU A 145 -11.17 -7.26 -21.83
C GLU A 145 -10.29 -6.62 -22.93
N PRO A 146 -10.40 -7.10 -24.18
CA PRO A 146 -9.72 -6.47 -25.31
C PRO A 146 -10.11 -4.99 -25.46
N ARG A 147 -9.11 -4.11 -25.68
CA ARG A 147 -9.25 -2.65 -25.81
C ARG A 147 -9.62 -1.91 -24.52
N GLN A 148 -9.64 -2.59 -23.39
CA GLN A 148 -9.79 -1.94 -22.11
C GLN A 148 -8.50 -1.18 -21.77
N GLU A 149 -8.64 0.05 -21.27
CA GLU A 149 -7.54 0.80 -20.66
C GLU A 149 -7.16 0.19 -19.32
N VAL A 150 -5.87 0.00 -19.06
CA VAL A 150 -5.35 -0.68 -17.89
C VAL A 150 -4.10 0.01 -17.34
N ASP A 151 -3.89 -0.11 -16.04
CA ASP A 151 -2.65 0.29 -15.39
C ASP A 151 -1.59 -0.78 -15.56
N LEU A 152 -0.36 -0.36 -15.90
CA LEU A 152 0.78 -1.26 -16.09
C LEU A 152 1.93 -0.92 -15.15
N LEU A 153 2.44 -1.94 -14.47
CA LEU A 153 3.73 -1.87 -13.77
C LEU A 153 4.74 -2.73 -14.52
N VAL A 154 5.81 -2.12 -15.03
CA VAL A 154 6.88 -2.87 -15.73
C VAL A 154 7.68 -3.65 -14.70
N ALA A 155 7.68 -4.98 -14.82
CA ALA A 155 8.35 -5.88 -13.88
C ALA A 155 9.76 -6.27 -14.33
N SER A 156 9.94 -6.59 -15.62
CA SER A 156 11.24 -6.96 -16.17
C SER A 156 11.27 -6.74 -17.69
N GLU A 157 12.48 -6.59 -18.20
CA GLU A 157 12.76 -6.52 -19.63
C GLU A 157 13.07 -7.91 -20.19
N SER A 158 12.72 -8.12 -21.47
CA SER A 158 13.05 -9.30 -22.25
C SER A 158 13.38 -8.90 -23.71
N PRO A 159 14.00 -9.78 -24.51
CA PRO A 159 14.31 -9.48 -25.92
C PRO A 159 13.11 -9.12 -26.78
N ILE A 160 11.89 -9.51 -26.40
CA ILE A 160 10.67 -9.29 -27.16
C ILE A 160 9.77 -8.20 -26.60
N GLY A 161 10.09 -7.67 -25.41
CA GLY A 161 9.29 -6.64 -24.74
C GLY A 161 9.43 -6.65 -23.24
N TYR A 162 8.45 -6.08 -22.58
CA TYR A 162 8.43 -5.94 -21.12
C TYR A 162 7.39 -6.86 -20.50
N ARG A 163 7.81 -7.63 -19.50
CA ARG A 163 6.86 -8.31 -18.63
C ARG A 163 6.24 -7.29 -17.70
N VAL A 164 4.92 -7.26 -17.61
CA VAL A 164 4.18 -6.25 -16.86
C VAL A 164 3.19 -6.88 -15.90
N ILE A 165 2.86 -6.13 -14.84
CA ILE A 165 1.71 -6.42 -13.99
C ILE A 165 0.59 -5.48 -14.43
N VAL A 166 -0.57 -6.05 -14.73
CA VAL A 166 -1.78 -5.37 -15.21
C VAL A 166 -2.75 -5.23 -14.06
N ASN A 167 -3.19 -3.98 -13.77
CA ASN A 167 -4.17 -3.65 -12.74
C ASN A 167 -3.86 -4.30 -11.37
N ASN A 168 -2.57 -4.41 -10.99
CA ASN A 168 -2.10 -5.05 -9.75
C ASN A 168 -2.50 -6.53 -9.58
N ARG A 169 -2.96 -7.21 -10.64
CA ARG A 169 -3.59 -8.53 -10.54
C ARG A 169 -3.10 -9.56 -11.52
N HIS A 170 -2.79 -9.18 -12.76
CA HIS A 170 -2.48 -10.12 -13.84
C HIS A 170 -1.08 -9.93 -14.38
N TRP A 171 -0.48 -11.01 -14.87
CA TRP A 171 0.73 -10.93 -15.69
C TRP A 171 0.38 -10.65 -17.13
N GLY A 172 1.12 -9.74 -17.75
CA GLY A 172 1.03 -9.42 -19.18
C GLY A 172 2.39 -9.26 -19.84
N MET A 173 2.37 -9.08 -21.15
CA MET A 173 3.54 -8.76 -21.96
C MET A 173 3.23 -7.53 -22.82
N LEU A 174 4.06 -6.52 -22.70
CA LEU A 174 4.04 -5.35 -23.58
C LEU A 174 5.14 -5.55 -24.63
N TYR A 175 4.74 -5.93 -25.86
CA TYR A 175 5.67 -6.22 -26.94
C TYR A 175 6.30 -4.95 -27.50
N LEU A 176 7.61 -4.99 -27.83
CA LEU A 176 8.33 -3.85 -28.43
C LEU A 176 7.69 -3.38 -29.73
N SER A 177 7.11 -4.28 -30.52
CA SER A 177 6.42 -3.95 -31.77
C SER A 177 5.17 -3.07 -31.58
N LEU A 178 4.64 -2.98 -30.37
CA LEU A 178 3.47 -2.16 -30.03
C LEU A 178 3.84 -0.82 -29.39
N ILE A 179 5.11 -0.62 -29.04
CA ILE A 179 5.59 0.61 -28.43
C ILE A 179 6.02 1.55 -29.56
N HIS A 180 5.23 2.59 -29.79
CA HIS A 180 5.60 3.71 -30.64
C HIS A 180 6.21 4.81 -29.76
N ILE A 181 7.51 5.00 -29.89
CA ILE A 181 8.24 6.11 -29.24
C ILE A 181 8.35 7.26 -30.22
#